data_cef338ac758b07e9ebe74fa9fc00e3bd
#
_entry.id   cef338ac758b07e9ebe74fa9fc00e3bd
#
_cell.length_a   1.000
_cell.length_b   1.000
_cell.length_c   1.000
_cell.angle_alpha   90.00
_cell.angle_beta   90.00
_cell.angle_gamma   90.00
#
_symmetry.space_group_name_H-M   'P 1'
#
loop_
_entity.id
_entity.type
_entity.pdbx_description
1 polymer ?
#
loop_
_entity_poly.entity_id
_entity_poly.type
_entity_poly.pdbx_seq_one_letter_code
_entity_poly.pdbx_strand_id
1 'polypeptide(L)'
;MRELFVWYHVDERNAEALRAGVEAMQRSLEQRFEGLRARLLVRREVERQTWMETFARSPRIAGGVAGVDAATEAAIAAAALPLRPLLASDRHVESFETVRSAEER
;
A
#
# COMPACT_ATOMS: atom_id res chain seq x y z
N MET A 1 14.12 8.62 0.72
CA MET A 1 12.74 8.76 0.26
C MET A 1 11.82 7.97 1.20
N ARG A 2 10.71 8.55 1.52
CA ARG A 2 9.75 7.94 2.43
C ARG A 2 8.89 6.90 1.73
N GLU A 3 8.81 5.70 2.29
CA GLU A 3 7.92 4.65 1.80
C GLU A 3 6.95 4.25 2.90
N LEU A 4 5.76 3.78 2.51
CA LEU A 4 4.75 3.31 3.45
C LEU A 4 4.56 1.81 3.33
N PHE A 5 4.39 1.19 4.48
CA PHE A 5 4.08 -0.22 4.64
C PHE A 5 2.83 -0.33 5.50
N VAL A 6 1.78 -0.92 4.95
CA VAL A 6 0.49 -1.03 5.64
C VAL A 6 0.14 -2.50 5.75
N TRP A 7 0.04 -3.00 6.97
CA TRP A 7 -0.27 -4.41 7.15
C TRP A 7 -1.51 -4.60 8.01
N TYR A 8 -2.16 -5.73 7.81
CA TYR A 8 -3.38 -6.10 8.52
C TYR A 8 -3.63 -7.59 8.37
N HIS A 9 -4.54 -8.11 9.18
CA HIS A 9 -4.94 -9.50 9.11
C HIS A 9 -6.20 -9.66 8.27
N VAL A 10 -6.32 -10.80 7.61
CA VAL A 10 -7.43 -11.11 6.69
C VAL A 10 -7.92 -12.52 6.96
N ASP A 11 -9.23 -12.67 7.13
CA ASP A 11 -9.87 -13.98 7.16
C ASP A 11 -9.99 -14.52 5.74
N GLU A 12 -9.79 -15.81 5.57
CA GLU A 12 -9.84 -16.44 4.26
C GLU A 12 -11.15 -16.19 3.54
N ARG A 13 -12.26 -16.17 4.26
CA ARG A 13 -13.58 -15.93 3.67
C ARG A 13 -13.73 -14.59 2.96
N ASN A 14 -12.92 -13.60 3.35
CA ASN A 14 -12.95 -12.26 2.75
C ASN A 14 -11.79 -12.02 1.79
N ALA A 15 -10.87 -12.97 1.66
CA ALA A 15 -9.62 -12.77 0.94
C ALA A 15 -9.82 -12.41 -0.53
N GLU A 16 -10.73 -13.11 -1.22
CA GLU A 16 -10.94 -12.86 -2.64
C GLU A 16 -11.54 -11.48 -2.90
N ALA A 17 -12.59 -11.12 -2.16
CA ALA A 17 -13.24 -9.82 -2.30
C ALA A 17 -12.27 -8.69 -1.94
N LEU A 18 -11.50 -8.87 -0.87
CA LEU A 18 -10.53 -7.88 -0.43
C LEU A 18 -9.42 -7.72 -1.45
N ARG A 19 -8.94 -8.80 -2.02
CA ARG A 19 -7.89 -8.73 -3.05
C ARG A 19 -8.33 -7.89 -4.24
N ALA A 20 -9.54 -8.13 -4.73
CA ALA A 20 -10.09 -7.35 -5.83
C ALA A 20 -10.18 -5.87 -5.47
N GLY A 21 -10.63 -5.57 -4.24
CA GLY A 21 -10.76 -4.19 -3.76
C GLY A 21 -9.41 -3.50 -3.61
N VAL A 22 -8.43 -4.17 -3.03
CA VAL A 22 -7.08 -3.60 -2.85
C VAL A 22 -6.42 -3.37 -4.20
N GLU A 23 -6.51 -4.32 -5.12
CA GLU A 23 -5.90 -4.16 -6.44
C GLU A 23 -6.53 -3.00 -7.21
N ALA A 24 -7.85 -2.84 -7.14
CA ALA A 24 -8.53 -1.72 -7.77
C ALA A 24 -8.12 -0.39 -7.15
N MET A 25 -8.05 -0.34 -5.81
CA MET A 25 -7.61 0.83 -5.06
C MET A 25 -6.18 1.22 -5.46
N GLN A 26 -5.27 0.26 -5.50
CA GLN A 26 -3.88 0.53 -5.84
C GLN A 26 -3.71 1.04 -7.26
N ARG A 27 -4.45 0.45 -8.22
CA ARG A 27 -4.42 0.94 -9.60
C ARG A 27 -4.93 2.37 -9.71
N SER A 28 -6.00 2.69 -9.00
CA SER A 28 -6.56 4.04 -8.99
C SER A 28 -5.57 5.05 -8.42
N LEU A 29 -4.91 4.69 -7.33
CA LEU A 29 -3.89 5.55 -6.71
C LEU A 29 -2.69 5.75 -7.63
N GLU A 30 -2.25 4.69 -8.31
CA GLU A 30 -1.13 4.79 -9.26
C GLU A 30 -1.46 5.71 -10.44
N GLN A 31 -2.70 5.72 -10.89
CA GLN A 31 -3.15 6.63 -11.95
C GLN A 31 -3.23 8.07 -11.47
N ARG A 32 -3.60 8.27 -10.22
CA ARG A 32 -3.77 9.60 -9.63
C ARG A 32 -2.43 10.26 -9.27
N PHE A 33 -1.48 9.48 -8.80
CA PHE A 33 -0.19 10.00 -8.33
C PHE A 33 0.93 9.48 -9.23
N GLU A 34 1.45 10.36 -10.08
CA GLU A 34 2.52 10.01 -11.01
C GLU A 34 3.74 9.46 -10.27
N GLY A 35 4.25 8.35 -10.74
CA GLY A 35 5.42 7.70 -10.15
C GLY A 35 5.14 6.83 -8.93
N LEU A 36 3.89 6.80 -8.46
CA LEU A 36 3.53 5.94 -7.33
C LEU A 36 3.55 4.48 -7.76
N ARG A 37 4.18 3.65 -6.95
CA ARG A 37 4.20 2.21 -7.12
C ARG A 37 3.61 1.54 -5.90
N ALA A 38 2.58 0.74 -6.12
CA ALA A 38 1.89 0.02 -5.06
C ALA A 38 2.05 -1.49 -5.27
N ARG A 39 2.26 -2.21 -4.17
CA ARG A 39 2.37 -3.67 -4.19
C ARG A 39 1.51 -4.26 -3.09
N LEU A 40 1.09 -5.48 -3.28
CA LEU A 40 0.37 -6.25 -2.28
C LEU A 40 1.11 -7.56 -2.04
N LEU A 41 1.50 -7.79 -0.80
CA LEU A 41 2.19 -8.99 -0.37
C LEU A 41 1.29 -9.75 0.60
N VAL A 42 1.29 -11.07 0.50
CA VAL A 42 0.43 -11.91 1.34
C VAL A 42 1.27 -12.99 2.00
N ARG A 43 1.12 -13.13 3.32
CA ARG A 43 1.69 -14.23 4.08
C ARG A 43 0.55 -15.09 4.60
N ARG A 44 0.53 -16.35 4.20
CA ARG A 44 -0.48 -17.30 4.64
C ARG A 44 -0.03 -17.98 5.94
N GLU A 45 -0.92 -17.91 6.92
CA GLU A 45 -0.70 -18.53 8.22
C GLU A 45 -1.86 -19.51 8.51
N VAL A 46 -1.73 -20.30 9.57
CA VAL A 46 -2.67 -21.41 9.84
C VAL A 46 -4.12 -20.95 9.99
N GLU A 47 -4.35 -19.88 10.73
CA GLU A 47 -5.70 -19.43 11.05
C GLU A 47 -6.15 -18.20 10.26
N ARG A 48 -5.19 -17.47 9.71
CA ARG A 48 -5.47 -16.22 9.00
C ARG A 48 -4.31 -15.87 8.09
N GLN A 49 -4.52 -14.85 7.29
CA GLN A 49 -3.46 -14.31 6.44
C GLN A 49 -3.03 -12.95 6.97
N THR A 50 -1.78 -12.60 6.76
CA THR A 50 -1.28 -11.25 6.98
C THR A 50 -0.97 -10.64 5.62
N TRP A 51 -1.58 -9.51 5.33
CA TRP A 51 -1.38 -8.81 4.07
C TRP A 51 -0.59 -7.53 4.31
N MET A 52 0.26 -7.18 3.36
CA MET A 52 1.01 -5.94 3.41
C MET A 52 0.91 -5.21 2.08
N GLU A 53 0.41 -3.97 2.16
CA GLU A 53 0.45 -3.04 1.04
C GLU A 53 1.72 -2.22 1.17
N THR A 54 2.42 -2.01 0.07
CA THR A 54 3.62 -1.16 0.06
C THR A 54 3.42 -0.05 -0.95
N PHE A 55 3.89 1.15 -0.61
CA PHE A 55 3.78 2.33 -1.46
C PHE A 55 5.11 3.06 -1.51
N ALA A 56 5.61 3.24 -2.71
CA ALA A 56 6.84 3.99 -2.98
C ALA A 56 6.60 4.92 -4.15
N ARG A 57 7.35 6.02 -4.24
CA ARG A 57 7.19 6.97 -5.33
C ARG A 57 8.54 7.35 -5.90
N SER A 58 8.75 7.04 -7.18
CA SER A 58 10.04 7.27 -7.84
C SER A 58 10.19 8.74 -8.22
N PRO A 59 11.29 9.41 -7.78
CA PRO A 59 11.54 10.80 -8.14
C PRO A 59 11.81 10.99 -9.63
N ARG A 60 12.33 9.97 -10.30
CA ARG A 60 12.64 10.08 -11.74
C ARG A 60 11.38 10.18 -12.59
N ILE A 61 10.28 9.58 -12.14
CA ILE A 61 9.01 9.59 -12.88
C ILE A 61 8.16 10.76 -12.42
N ALA A 62 8.21 11.09 -11.13
CA ALA A 62 7.30 12.04 -10.51
C ALA A 62 7.76 13.50 -10.60
N GLY A 63 8.64 13.85 -11.56
CA GLY A 63 9.01 15.23 -11.77
C GLY A 63 9.72 15.89 -10.58
N GLY A 64 10.51 15.11 -9.86
CA GLY A 64 11.26 15.61 -8.70
C GLY A 64 10.58 15.38 -7.36
N VAL A 65 9.33 14.95 -7.36
CA VAL A 65 8.66 14.56 -6.10
C VAL A 65 9.20 13.21 -5.68
N ALA A 66 9.82 13.15 -4.50
CA ALA A 66 10.46 11.95 -3.99
C ALA A 66 9.69 11.39 -2.80
N GLY A 67 9.37 10.10 -2.88
CA GLY A 67 8.71 9.39 -1.80
C GLY A 67 7.24 9.71 -1.63
N VAL A 68 6.65 9.12 -0.60
CA VAL A 68 5.24 9.28 -0.27
C VAL A 68 5.11 10.43 0.70
N ASP A 69 4.52 11.53 0.26
CA ASP A 69 4.31 12.70 1.11
C ASP A 69 3.00 12.60 1.92
N ALA A 70 2.76 13.59 2.77
CA ALA A 70 1.58 13.58 3.65
C ALA A 70 0.26 13.58 2.86
N ALA A 71 0.21 14.29 1.75
CA ALA A 71 -0.99 14.34 0.91
C ALA A 71 -1.28 12.99 0.26
N THR A 72 -0.24 12.31 -0.24
CA THR A 72 -0.36 10.97 -0.81
C THR A 72 -0.78 9.97 0.26
N GLU A 73 -0.19 10.04 1.43
CA GLU A 73 -0.56 9.17 2.56
C GLU A 73 -2.03 9.35 2.94
N ALA A 74 -2.50 10.59 3.01
CA ALA A 74 -3.90 10.87 3.33
C ALA A 74 -4.84 10.29 2.26
N ALA A 75 -4.46 10.37 1.00
CA ALA A 75 -5.24 9.80 -0.09
C ALA A 75 -5.29 8.27 -0.02
N ILE A 76 -4.19 7.63 0.35
CA ILE A 76 -4.13 6.18 0.54
C ILE A 76 -5.10 5.78 1.68
N ALA A 77 -5.05 6.48 2.80
CA ALA A 77 -5.92 6.19 3.93
C ALA A 77 -7.40 6.34 3.56
N ALA A 78 -7.74 7.42 2.85
CA ALA A 78 -9.12 7.68 2.42
C ALA A 78 -9.61 6.60 1.44
N ALA A 79 -8.76 6.19 0.50
CA ALA A 79 -9.11 5.18 -0.48
C ALA A 79 -9.33 3.80 0.16
N ALA A 80 -8.70 3.53 1.29
CA ALA A 80 -8.81 2.26 1.99
C ALA A 80 -10.06 2.14 2.86
N LEU A 81 -10.72 3.25 3.21
CA LEU A 81 -11.86 3.24 4.11
C LEU A 81 -12.98 2.28 3.70
N PRO A 82 -13.38 2.20 2.41
CA PRO A 82 -14.44 1.27 2.01
C PRO A 82 -14.09 -0.19 2.20
N LEU A 83 -12.81 -0.53 2.31
CA LEU A 83 -12.36 -1.91 2.47
C LEU A 83 -12.30 -2.35 3.94
N ARG A 84 -12.43 -1.42 4.86
CA ARG A 84 -12.31 -1.70 6.30
C ARG A 84 -13.19 -2.85 6.79
N PRO A 85 -14.46 -2.99 6.37
CA PRO A 85 -15.28 -4.12 6.82
C PRO A 85 -14.75 -5.50 6.45
N LEU A 86 -13.86 -5.59 5.48
CA LEU A 86 -13.30 -6.86 5.03
C LEU A 86 -12.03 -7.25 5.79
N LEU A 87 -11.50 -6.37 6.64
CA LEU A 87 -10.28 -6.63 7.39
C LEU A 87 -10.60 -7.35 8.70
N ALA A 88 -9.67 -8.21 9.13
CA ALA A 88 -9.78 -8.91 10.41
C ALA A 88 -9.03 -8.18 11.54
N SER A 89 -8.38 -7.07 11.23
CA SER A 89 -7.68 -6.22 12.19
C SER A 89 -7.68 -4.78 11.70
N ASP A 90 -7.16 -3.87 12.52
CA ASP A 90 -6.89 -2.51 12.07
C ASP A 90 -5.77 -2.49 11.02
N ARG A 91 -5.73 -1.43 10.24
CA ARG A 91 -4.60 -1.16 9.35
C ARG A 91 -3.48 -0.56 10.18
N HIS A 92 -2.30 -1.20 10.12
CA HIS A 92 -1.11 -0.71 10.81
C HIS A 92 -0.21 -0.06 9.78
N VAL A 93 -0.01 1.26 9.91
CA VAL A 93 0.77 2.05 8.94
C VAL A 93 2.13 2.32 9.53
N GLU A 94 3.18 1.96 8.78
CA GLU A 94 4.56 2.20 9.16
C GLU A 94 5.25 2.96 8.05
N SER A 95 6.07 3.93 8.44
CA SER A 95 6.82 4.78 7.50
C SER A 95 8.30 4.50 7.66
N PHE A 96 8.95 4.25 6.54
CA PHE A 96 10.40 4.02 6.51
C PHE A 96 11.04 4.90 5.46
N GLU A 97 12.26 5.37 5.76
CA GLU A 97 13.07 6.09 4.80
C GLU A 97 13.91 5.12 3.98
N THR A 98 13.89 5.29 2.67
CA THR A 98 14.76 4.51 1.80
C THR A 98 16.17 5.08 1.89
N VAL A 99 17.11 4.28 2.38
CA VAL A 99 18.50 4.67 2.47
C VAL A 99 19.16 4.59 1.10
N ARG A 100 18.85 3.50 0.34
CA ARG A 100 19.34 3.32 -1.01
C ARG A 100 18.36 2.46 -1.78
N SER A 101 17.84 2.99 -2.90
CA SER A 101 16.91 2.24 -3.73
C SER A 101 17.66 1.35 -4.72
N ALA A 102 17.00 0.31 -5.23
CA ALA A 102 17.55 -0.55 -6.26
C ALA A 102 17.80 0.20 -7.58
N GLU A 103 17.22 1.39 -7.74
CA GLU A 103 17.35 2.21 -8.94
C GLU A 103 18.62 3.09 -8.93
N GLU A 104 19.31 3.17 -7.80
CA GLU A 104 20.47 4.06 -7.58
C GLU A 104 21.81 3.37 -7.75
N ARG A 105 21.89 2.43 -8.62
CA ARG A 105 23.13 1.71 -8.87
C ARG A 105 23.96 2.35 -9.98
#